data_44dfec4f757415c7ca7bd5a1f992ad76
#
_entry.id   44dfec4f757415c7ca7bd5a1f992ad76
#
_cell.length_a   1.000
_cell.length_b   1.000
_cell.length_c   1.000
_cell.angle_alpha   90.00
_cell.angle_beta   90.00
_cell.angle_gamma   90.00
#
_symmetry.space_group_name_H-M   'P 1'
#
loop_
_entity.id
_entity.type
_entity.pdbx_description
1 polymer ?
#
loop_
_entity_poly.entity_id
_entity_poly.type
_entity_poly.pdbx_seq_one_letter_code
_entity_poly.pdbx_strand_id
1 'polypeptide(L)'
;MRNKSFGIGVIGCGLIGQKRAKSLGEGGRLVACADIDKKRAKSLADTTNATAFDDWQELLKLPEVELVVVATLHDSLAEITLAAIEAGKHILVEKPAARNTKELEPVIVAAKKKGVKVHVGFNHRYHRSLRKARELIDSGELGELMFIRARYGHGGRLGYEKEWRANPELSGGGELIDQGPHLIDLSRWFFGDFQEVQGFAQTCYWDMPVDDNGFMLLKTPKKQTAFLHVSCSEWKNLFSMEIYGRDGKLDLSGLGGSYGIEKITWYKMLPEMGPPETTSWEYPMGDDSWAVEIAEFYDDILLDRSPTVSLKDAHAVLEIIETIYQQSGYDHSS
;
A
#
# COMPACT_ATOMS: atom_id res chain seq x y z
N MET A 1 25.34 10.70 6.30
CA MET A 1 26.11 9.45 6.08
C MET A 1 25.35 8.52 5.13
N ARG A 2 25.11 8.89 3.88
CA ARG A 2 24.58 7.97 2.85
C ARG A 2 25.60 7.86 1.74
N ASN A 3 26.66 7.05 1.94
CA ASN A 3 27.63 6.74 0.88
C ASN A 3 27.38 5.37 0.24
N LYS A 4 26.31 4.66 0.60
CA LYS A 4 25.96 3.38 -0.01
C LYS A 4 24.78 3.55 -0.95
N SER A 5 24.95 3.19 -2.23
CA SER A 5 23.89 3.05 -3.22
C SER A 5 23.63 1.57 -3.47
N PHE A 6 22.42 1.11 -3.20
CA PHE A 6 22.01 -0.28 -3.40
C PHE A 6 21.85 -0.60 -4.90
N GLY A 7 22.31 -1.77 -5.32
CA GLY A 7 21.92 -2.34 -6.60
C GLY A 7 20.50 -2.88 -6.53
N ILE A 8 19.61 -2.34 -7.37
CA ILE A 8 18.18 -2.64 -7.35
C ILE A 8 17.80 -3.49 -8.57
N GLY A 9 17.07 -4.58 -8.31
CA GLY A 9 16.35 -5.33 -9.32
C GLY A 9 14.84 -5.00 -9.27
N VAL A 10 14.21 -4.75 -10.43
CA VAL A 10 12.75 -4.56 -10.50
C VAL A 10 12.13 -5.73 -11.25
N ILE A 11 11.19 -6.44 -10.61
CA ILE A 11 10.42 -7.53 -11.19
C ILE A 11 8.97 -7.08 -11.36
N GLY A 12 8.50 -7.08 -12.63
CA GLY A 12 7.26 -6.42 -13.05
C GLY A 12 7.53 -4.99 -13.52
N CYS A 13 7.64 -4.80 -14.86
CA CYS A 13 7.97 -3.52 -15.50
C CYS A 13 6.72 -2.78 -16.02
N GLY A 14 5.55 -3.07 -15.43
CA GLY A 14 4.30 -2.35 -15.67
C GLY A 14 4.33 -0.93 -15.11
N LEU A 15 3.13 -0.31 -15.01
CA LEU A 15 3.01 1.08 -14.52
C LEU A 15 3.66 1.28 -13.15
N ILE A 16 3.43 0.34 -12.21
CA ILE A 16 3.96 0.44 -10.84
C ILE A 16 5.46 0.23 -10.81
N GLY A 17 5.98 -0.81 -11.49
CA GLY A 17 7.43 -1.04 -11.55
C GLY A 17 8.19 0.14 -12.16
N GLN A 18 7.62 0.79 -13.18
CA GLN A 18 8.21 2.02 -13.75
C GLN A 18 8.21 3.19 -12.76
N LYS A 19 7.12 3.37 -11.98
CA LYS A 19 7.08 4.39 -10.90
C LYS A 19 8.14 4.09 -9.85
N ARG A 20 8.24 2.84 -9.40
CA ARG A 20 9.27 2.40 -8.43
C ARG A 20 10.68 2.68 -8.94
N ALA A 21 10.98 2.31 -10.18
CA ALA A 21 12.29 2.56 -10.79
C ALA A 21 12.64 4.05 -10.88
N LYS A 22 11.66 4.92 -11.15
CA LYS A 22 11.84 6.39 -11.18
C LYS A 22 12.02 6.99 -9.78
N SER A 23 11.60 6.31 -8.73
CA SER A 23 11.58 6.82 -7.36
C SER A 23 12.77 6.34 -6.51
N LEU A 24 13.75 5.63 -7.08
CA LEU A 24 14.87 5.04 -6.34
C LEU A 24 15.76 6.08 -5.61
N GLY A 25 15.83 7.31 -6.11
CA GLY A 25 16.64 8.37 -5.51
C GLY A 25 18.15 8.05 -5.53
N GLU A 26 18.92 8.79 -4.74
CA GLU A 26 20.38 8.64 -4.68
C GLU A 26 20.81 7.35 -3.94
N GLY A 27 19.95 6.81 -3.09
CA GLY A 27 20.23 5.59 -2.31
C GLY A 27 20.14 4.29 -3.11
N GLY A 28 19.65 4.31 -4.35
CA GLY A 28 19.48 3.12 -5.17
C GLY A 28 19.79 3.32 -6.65
N ARG A 29 20.32 2.29 -7.29
CA ARG A 29 20.63 2.27 -8.72
C ARG A 29 19.96 1.04 -9.35
N LEU A 30 19.11 1.24 -10.36
CA LEU A 30 18.54 0.13 -11.12
C LEU A 30 19.68 -0.58 -11.88
N VAL A 31 19.88 -1.86 -11.58
CA VAL A 31 20.92 -2.69 -12.25
C VAL A 31 20.31 -3.75 -13.14
N ALA A 32 19.10 -4.21 -12.81
CA ALA A 32 18.39 -5.20 -13.60
C ALA A 32 16.88 -5.02 -13.50
N CYS A 33 16.16 -5.45 -14.52
CA CYS A 33 14.70 -5.55 -14.47
C CYS A 33 14.23 -6.79 -15.23
N ALA A 34 13.08 -7.34 -14.80
CA ALA A 34 12.47 -8.52 -15.40
C ALA A 34 10.98 -8.34 -15.60
N ASP A 35 10.45 -8.79 -16.73
CA ASP A 35 9.02 -8.88 -17.04
C ASP A 35 8.79 -10.00 -18.05
N ILE A 36 7.68 -10.73 -17.90
CA ILE A 36 7.28 -11.74 -18.89
C ILE A 36 7.09 -11.15 -20.29
N ASP A 37 6.75 -9.86 -20.37
CA ASP A 37 6.80 -9.08 -21.61
C ASP A 37 8.21 -8.48 -21.79
N LYS A 38 9.02 -9.12 -22.62
CA LYS A 38 10.39 -8.66 -22.98
C LYS A 38 10.46 -7.20 -23.41
N LYS A 39 9.38 -6.67 -24.05
CA LYS A 39 9.35 -5.27 -24.48
C LYS A 39 9.27 -4.32 -23.30
N ARG A 40 8.49 -4.66 -22.27
CA ARG A 40 8.39 -3.87 -21.04
C ARG A 40 9.72 -3.86 -20.28
N ALA A 41 10.34 -5.05 -20.11
CA ALA A 41 11.65 -5.16 -19.47
C ALA A 41 12.69 -4.34 -20.21
N LYS A 42 12.79 -4.49 -21.54
CA LYS A 42 13.73 -3.73 -22.37
C LYS A 42 13.47 -2.23 -22.30
N SER A 43 12.22 -1.80 -22.41
CA SER A 43 11.87 -0.37 -22.34
C SER A 43 12.30 0.28 -21.02
N LEU A 44 12.15 -0.42 -19.89
CA LEU A 44 12.61 0.08 -18.60
C LEU A 44 14.15 0.09 -18.52
N ALA A 45 14.80 -0.99 -18.95
CA ALA A 45 16.28 -1.10 -18.96
C ALA A 45 16.95 0.00 -19.77
N ASP A 46 16.44 0.30 -20.96
CA ASP A 46 16.99 1.30 -21.88
C ASP A 46 17.01 2.72 -21.25
N THR A 47 16.17 3.00 -20.24
CA THR A 47 16.16 4.31 -19.53
C THR A 47 17.32 4.49 -18.54
N THR A 48 18.00 3.40 -18.14
CA THR A 48 18.95 3.40 -17.03
C THR A 48 20.22 2.59 -17.29
N ASN A 49 20.39 2.03 -18.48
CA ASN A 49 21.46 1.07 -18.83
C ASN A 49 21.45 -0.19 -17.92
N ALA A 50 20.29 -0.60 -17.43
CA ALA A 50 20.13 -1.83 -16.67
C ALA A 50 20.06 -3.05 -17.59
N THR A 51 20.24 -4.24 -17.03
CA THR A 51 20.07 -5.50 -17.78
C THR A 51 18.60 -5.93 -17.76
N ALA A 52 18.04 -6.27 -18.92
CA ALA A 52 16.66 -6.75 -19.05
C ALA A 52 16.61 -8.27 -19.14
N PHE A 53 15.68 -8.87 -18.41
CA PHE A 53 15.39 -10.31 -18.41
C PHE A 53 13.92 -10.57 -18.73
N ASP A 54 13.62 -11.74 -19.30
CA ASP A 54 12.27 -12.27 -19.45
C ASP A 54 11.95 -13.34 -18.39
N ASP A 55 12.97 -13.76 -17.65
CA ASP A 55 12.88 -14.65 -16.51
C ASP A 55 13.42 -13.94 -15.25
N TRP A 56 12.55 -13.69 -14.27
CA TRP A 56 12.94 -13.04 -13.03
C TRP A 56 13.92 -13.88 -12.18
N GLN A 57 13.99 -15.19 -12.37
CA GLN A 57 14.94 -16.06 -11.66
C GLN A 57 16.39 -15.73 -12.05
N GLU A 58 16.63 -15.34 -13.28
CA GLU A 58 17.97 -14.91 -13.73
C GLU A 58 18.40 -13.61 -13.06
N LEU A 59 17.46 -12.67 -12.85
CA LEU A 59 17.72 -11.43 -12.11
C LEU A 59 18.17 -11.73 -10.67
N LEU A 60 17.55 -12.69 -9.98
CA LEU A 60 17.89 -13.02 -8.60
C LEU A 60 19.31 -13.61 -8.45
N LYS A 61 19.91 -14.17 -9.50
CA LYS A 61 21.26 -14.72 -9.47
C LYS A 61 22.34 -13.66 -9.51
N LEU A 62 22.00 -12.41 -9.86
CA LEU A 62 22.98 -11.32 -9.98
C LEU A 62 23.49 -10.90 -8.59
N PRO A 63 24.80 -10.96 -8.32
CA PRO A 63 25.36 -10.56 -7.03
C PRO A 63 25.26 -9.07 -6.77
N GLU A 64 25.24 -8.24 -7.82
CA GLU A 64 25.06 -6.78 -7.73
C GLU A 64 23.63 -6.35 -7.38
N VAL A 65 22.63 -7.22 -7.47
CA VAL A 65 21.27 -6.97 -6.97
C VAL A 65 21.23 -7.25 -5.47
N GLU A 66 21.12 -6.22 -4.66
CA GLU A 66 21.05 -6.29 -3.19
C GLU A 66 19.61 -6.19 -2.69
N LEU A 67 18.76 -5.43 -3.41
CA LEU A 67 17.37 -5.21 -3.12
C LEU A 67 16.51 -5.47 -4.36
N VAL A 68 15.40 -6.16 -4.17
CA VAL A 68 14.44 -6.46 -5.23
C VAL A 68 13.13 -5.73 -4.95
N VAL A 69 12.63 -5.01 -5.96
CA VAL A 69 11.28 -4.47 -5.98
C VAL A 69 10.39 -5.45 -6.75
N VAL A 70 9.37 -6.00 -6.08
CA VAL A 70 8.39 -6.91 -6.68
C VAL A 70 7.11 -6.13 -6.95
N ALA A 71 6.81 -5.88 -8.24
CA ALA A 71 5.70 -5.06 -8.70
C ALA A 71 4.87 -5.77 -9.81
N THR A 72 4.65 -7.05 -9.62
CA THR A 72 3.86 -7.93 -10.49
C THR A 72 2.37 -7.91 -10.15
N LEU A 73 1.58 -8.79 -10.73
CA LEU A 73 0.20 -9.03 -10.34
C LEU A 73 0.15 -9.74 -8.97
N HIS A 74 -1.02 -9.74 -8.33
CA HIS A 74 -1.15 -10.23 -6.96
C HIS A 74 -0.83 -11.73 -6.83
N ASP A 75 -1.16 -12.54 -7.85
CA ASP A 75 -0.92 -13.99 -7.89
C ASP A 75 0.54 -14.42 -7.77
N SER A 76 1.45 -13.55 -8.18
CA SER A 76 2.89 -13.85 -8.21
C SER A 76 3.72 -13.10 -7.17
N LEU A 77 3.11 -12.18 -6.39
CA LEU A 77 3.84 -11.38 -5.38
C LEU A 77 4.50 -12.26 -4.33
N ALA A 78 3.76 -13.20 -3.73
CA ALA A 78 4.27 -14.05 -2.65
C ALA A 78 5.36 -15.01 -3.14
N GLU A 79 5.14 -15.67 -4.30
CA GLU A 79 6.12 -16.59 -4.90
C GLU A 79 7.46 -15.91 -5.17
N ILE A 80 7.42 -14.77 -5.88
CA ILE A 80 8.63 -14.04 -6.24
C ILE A 80 9.33 -13.48 -5.00
N THR A 81 8.56 -12.98 -4.03
CA THR A 81 9.10 -12.49 -2.76
C THR A 81 9.81 -13.61 -1.99
N LEU A 82 9.21 -14.80 -1.92
CA LEU A 82 9.80 -15.95 -1.27
C LEU A 82 11.12 -16.35 -1.95
N ALA A 83 11.16 -16.43 -3.27
CA ALA A 83 12.36 -16.74 -4.03
C ALA A 83 13.48 -15.70 -3.83
N ALA A 84 13.12 -14.40 -3.78
CA ALA A 84 14.07 -13.32 -3.51
C ALA A 84 14.65 -13.41 -2.09
N ILE A 85 13.83 -13.77 -1.09
CA ILE A 85 14.28 -14.05 0.28
C ILE A 85 15.28 -15.21 0.30
N GLU A 86 14.97 -16.32 -0.38
CA GLU A 86 15.86 -17.48 -0.45
C GLU A 86 17.20 -17.15 -1.14
N ALA A 87 17.17 -16.23 -2.11
CA ALA A 87 18.39 -15.68 -2.74
C ALA A 87 19.14 -14.66 -1.85
N GLY A 88 18.64 -14.39 -0.63
CA GLY A 88 19.30 -13.49 0.33
C GLY A 88 19.18 -12.01 0.02
N LYS A 89 18.19 -11.61 -0.82
CA LYS A 89 17.96 -10.21 -1.19
C LYS A 89 17.06 -9.53 -0.15
N HIS A 90 17.21 -8.20 0.03
CA HIS A 90 16.17 -7.38 0.67
C HIS A 90 15.05 -7.14 -0.32
N ILE A 91 13.80 -6.96 0.14
CA ILE A 91 12.65 -6.88 -0.75
C ILE A 91 11.75 -5.69 -0.39
N LEU A 92 11.32 -4.93 -1.41
CA LEU A 92 10.14 -4.10 -1.36
C LEU A 92 9.10 -4.79 -2.26
N VAL A 93 8.06 -5.36 -1.64
CA VAL A 93 6.96 -6.01 -2.36
C VAL A 93 5.74 -5.09 -2.40
N GLU A 94 5.10 -4.98 -3.58
CA GLU A 94 3.86 -4.23 -3.69
C GLU A 94 2.73 -4.82 -2.85
N LYS A 95 1.84 -3.92 -2.40
CA LYS A 95 0.61 -4.33 -1.73
C LYS A 95 -0.27 -5.18 -2.69
N PRO A 96 -1.04 -6.12 -2.19
CA PRO A 96 -1.23 -6.52 -0.80
C PRO A 96 -0.18 -7.53 -0.27
N ALA A 97 0.89 -7.76 -1.01
CA ALA A 97 1.99 -8.71 -0.79
C ALA A 97 1.64 -10.19 -1.09
N ALA A 98 0.37 -10.56 -1.06
CA ALA A 98 -0.18 -11.87 -1.41
C ALA A 98 -1.69 -11.72 -1.67
N ARG A 99 -2.35 -12.73 -2.26
CA ARG A 99 -3.81 -12.74 -2.42
C ARG A 99 -4.56 -13.09 -1.13
N ASN A 100 -3.89 -13.78 -0.21
CA ASN A 100 -4.45 -14.23 1.06
C ASN A 100 -3.34 -14.48 2.10
N THR A 101 -3.75 -14.70 3.35
CA THR A 101 -2.82 -14.97 4.45
C THR A 101 -2.03 -16.25 4.27
N LYS A 102 -2.64 -17.30 3.72
CA LYS A 102 -2.01 -18.60 3.47
C LYS A 102 -0.81 -18.53 2.53
N GLU A 103 -0.89 -17.67 1.50
CA GLU A 103 0.25 -17.40 0.60
C GLU A 103 1.35 -16.57 1.30
N LEU A 104 0.98 -15.70 2.23
CA LEU A 104 1.91 -14.81 2.91
C LEU A 104 2.69 -15.49 4.05
N GLU A 105 2.11 -16.48 4.73
CA GLU A 105 2.72 -17.18 5.85
C GLU A 105 4.12 -17.75 5.55
N PRO A 106 4.35 -18.50 4.44
CA PRO A 106 5.68 -18.99 4.09
C PRO A 106 6.71 -17.86 3.90
N VAL A 107 6.27 -16.73 3.37
CA VAL A 107 7.12 -15.54 3.14
C VAL A 107 7.59 -14.97 4.48
N ILE A 108 6.68 -14.85 5.46
CA ILE A 108 6.98 -14.38 6.83
C ILE A 108 8.01 -15.30 7.49
N VAL A 109 7.80 -16.60 7.41
CA VAL A 109 8.70 -17.60 8.00
C VAL A 109 10.10 -17.53 7.36
N ALA A 110 10.16 -17.47 6.03
CA ALA A 110 11.42 -17.40 5.31
C ALA A 110 12.19 -16.10 5.60
N ALA A 111 11.51 -14.94 5.62
CA ALA A 111 12.14 -13.65 5.92
C ALA A 111 12.78 -13.65 7.31
N LYS A 112 12.08 -14.17 8.31
CA LYS A 112 12.61 -14.33 9.67
C LYS A 112 13.83 -15.25 9.72
N LYS A 113 13.76 -16.38 9.01
CA LYS A 113 14.86 -17.38 8.97
C LYS A 113 16.12 -16.85 8.30
N LYS A 114 15.97 -16.10 7.20
CA LYS A 114 17.09 -15.55 6.41
C LYS A 114 17.64 -14.24 6.97
N GLY A 115 16.90 -13.55 7.84
CA GLY A 115 17.31 -12.25 8.38
C GLY A 115 17.30 -11.12 7.36
N VAL A 116 16.63 -11.28 6.22
CA VAL A 116 16.46 -10.23 5.21
C VAL A 116 15.30 -9.31 5.59
N LYS A 117 15.38 -8.06 5.17
CA LYS A 117 14.30 -7.08 5.40
C LYS A 117 13.30 -7.16 4.24
N VAL A 118 12.01 -7.21 4.58
CA VAL A 118 10.91 -7.17 3.61
C VAL A 118 10.00 -6.01 3.99
N HIS A 119 9.91 -5.03 3.11
CA HIS A 119 9.02 -3.88 3.20
C HIS A 119 7.82 -4.08 2.29
N VAL A 120 6.61 -3.77 2.74
CA VAL A 120 5.40 -3.85 1.94
C VAL A 120 5.01 -2.45 1.45
N GLY A 121 4.66 -2.32 0.18
CA GLY A 121 4.43 -1.06 -0.52
C GLY A 121 3.16 -0.31 -0.12
N PHE A 122 2.97 -0.01 1.17
CA PHE A 122 1.89 0.85 1.66
C PHE A 122 2.31 2.34 1.58
N ASN A 123 2.60 2.79 0.36
CA ASN A 123 3.09 4.13 0.10
C ASN A 123 2.19 5.27 0.63
N HIS A 124 0.91 5.00 0.90
CA HIS A 124 -0.01 6.02 1.42
C HIS A 124 0.44 6.59 2.76
N ARG A 125 1.12 5.81 3.64
CA ARG A 125 1.70 6.34 4.89
C ARG A 125 2.70 7.49 4.64
N TYR A 126 3.24 7.59 3.44
CA TYR A 126 4.30 8.54 3.06
C TYR A 126 3.80 9.80 2.33
N HIS A 127 2.51 9.91 2.05
CA HIS A 127 1.91 11.15 1.57
C HIS A 127 2.05 12.27 2.60
N ARG A 128 2.27 13.50 2.15
CA ARG A 128 2.56 14.65 3.01
C ARG A 128 1.45 14.93 4.02
N SER A 129 0.19 14.90 3.57
CA SER A 129 -0.97 15.10 4.45
C SER A 129 -1.07 14.01 5.51
N LEU A 130 -0.79 12.75 5.17
CA LEU A 130 -0.85 11.63 6.09
C LEU A 130 0.31 11.65 7.10
N ARG A 131 1.53 12.04 6.66
CA ARG A 131 2.65 12.31 7.58
C ARG A 131 2.35 13.47 8.53
N LYS A 132 1.72 14.56 8.01
CA LYS A 132 1.29 15.68 8.86
C LYS A 132 0.21 15.27 9.85
N ALA A 133 -0.73 14.41 9.44
CA ALA A 133 -1.72 13.82 10.35
C ALA A 133 -1.05 13.02 11.46
N ARG A 134 -0.06 12.18 11.13
CA ARG A 134 0.70 11.42 12.14
C ARG A 134 1.43 12.33 13.12
N GLU A 135 2.09 13.39 12.64
CA GLU A 135 2.75 14.39 13.46
C GLU A 135 1.79 15.03 14.48
N LEU A 136 0.60 15.48 14.01
CA LEU A 136 -0.41 16.11 14.88
C LEU A 136 -1.01 15.13 15.90
N ILE A 137 -1.17 13.87 15.53
CA ILE A 137 -1.63 12.82 16.45
C ILE A 137 -0.56 12.51 17.50
N ASP A 138 0.70 12.34 17.09
CA ASP A 138 1.80 12.02 17.99
C ASP A 138 2.15 13.17 18.95
N SER A 139 1.91 14.42 18.54
CA SER A 139 2.05 15.58 19.44
C SER A 139 0.90 15.74 20.46
N GLY A 140 -0.15 14.90 20.34
CA GLY A 140 -1.29 14.93 21.26
C GLY A 140 -2.35 15.99 20.96
N GLU A 141 -2.23 16.72 19.85
CA GLU A 141 -3.13 17.84 19.49
C GLU A 141 -4.59 17.42 19.26
N LEU A 142 -4.86 16.16 19.02
CA LEU A 142 -6.22 15.63 18.86
C LEU A 142 -6.80 15.06 20.15
N GLY A 143 -6.01 14.92 21.21
CA GLY A 143 -6.40 14.16 22.39
C GLY A 143 -6.60 12.67 22.08
N GLU A 144 -7.43 11.99 22.86
CA GLU A 144 -7.77 10.59 22.65
C GLU A 144 -8.52 10.40 21.33
N LEU A 145 -8.00 9.55 20.45
CA LEU A 145 -8.63 9.25 19.16
C LEU A 145 -9.92 8.43 19.35
N MET A 146 -10.98 8.77 18.62
CA MET A 146 -12.31 8.20 18.76
C MET A 146 -12.74 7.36 17.56
N PHE A 147 -12.75 7.96 16.36
CA PHE A 147 -13.13 7.26 15.14
C PHE A 147 -12.51 7.86 13.88
N ILE A 148 -12.49 7.02 12.80
CA ILE A 148 -12.10 7.39 11.44
C ILE A 148 -13.27 7.16 10.51
N ARG A 149 -13.47 8.06 9.53
CA ARG A 149 -14.27 7.82 8.33
C ARG A 149 -13.40 8.03 7.12
N ALA A 150 -13.36 7.06 6.20
CA ALA A 150 -12.55 7.23 5.00
C ALA A 150 -13.18 6.59 3.77
N ARG A 151 -12.91 7.19 2.61
CA ARG A 151 -13.30 6.70 1.30
C ARG A 151 -12.12 6.79 0.35
N TYR A 152 -11.94 5.75 -0.46
CA TYR A 152 -10.93 5.71 -1.49
C TYR A 152 -11.45 4.97 -2.71
N GLY A 153 -11.38 5.59 -3.87
CA GLY A 153 -11.91 4.95 -5.06
C GLY A 153 -11.66 5.73 -6.35
N HIS A 154 -12.13 5.13 -7.42
CA HIS A 154 -12.06 5.66 -8.77
C HIS A 154 -13.28 5.21 -9.60
N GLY A 155 -13.45 5.73 -10.81
CA GLY A 155 -14.59 5.41 -11.67
C GLY A 155 -14.39 4.17 -12.54
N GLY A 156 -13.24 3.52 -12.46
CA GLY A 156 -12.88 2.51 -13.45
C GLY A 156 -12.64 3.14 -14.83
N ARG A 157 -12.77 2.34 -15.88
CA ARG A 157 -12.70 2.75 -17.29
C ARG A 157 -13.36 1.72 -18.20
N LEU A 158 -13.67 2.08 -19.42
CA LEU A 158 -14.23 1.13 -20.41
C LEU A 158 -13.33 -0.11 -20.54
N GLY A 159 -13.92 -1.29 -20.36
CA GLY A 159 -13.21 -2.56 -20.39
C GLY A 159 -12.59 -2.97 -19.04
N TYR A 160 -12.89 -2.26 -17.95
CA TYR A 160 -12.38 -2.57 -16.61
C TYR A 160 -12.72 -4.01 -16.18
N GLU A 161 -13.92 -4.47 -16.56
CA GLU A 161 -14.40 -5.84 -16.33
C GLU A 161 -13.60 -6.95 -17.03
N LYS A 162 -12.68 -6.57 -17.95
CA LYS A 162 -11.78 -7.48 -18.68
C LYS A 162 -10.34 -7.41 -18.23
N GLU A 163 -10.04 -6.52 -17.30
CA GLU A 163 -8.69 -6.39 -16.76
C GLU A 163 -8.35 -7.52 -15.76
N TRP A 164 -7.08 -7.68 -15.49
CA TRP A 164 -6.60 -8.67 -14.53
C TRP A 164 -7.24 -8.51 -13.12
N ARG A 165 -7.64 -7.28 -12.75
CA ARG A 165 -8.33 -6.97 -11.50
C ARG A 165 -9.70 -7.59 -11.39
N ALA A 166 -10.36 -7.83 -12.52
CA ALA A 166 -11.63 -8.52 -12.61
C ALA A 166 -11.49 -10.06 -12.65
N ASN A 167 -10.26 -10.58 -12.70
CA ASN A 167 -10.01 -12.02 -12.67
C ASN A 167 -9.61 -12.45 -11.25
N PRO A 168 -10.47 -13.19 -10.52
CA PRO A 168 -10.21 -13.57 -9.13
C PRO A 168 -8.96 -14.44 -8.94
N GLU A 169 -8.58 -15.24 -9.94
CA GLU A 169 -7.36 -16.06 -9.88
C GLU A 169 -6.09 -15.21 -9.89
N LEU A 170 -6.10 -14.07 -10.58
CA LEU A 170 -4.96 -13.17 -10.68
C LEU A 170 -4.93 -12.14 -9.55
N SER A 171 -6.10 -11.61 -9.19
CA SER A 171 -6.23 -10.50 -8.25
C SER A 171 -6.45 -10.96 -6.79
N GLY A 172 -7.05 -12.13 -6.58
CA GLY A 172 -7.50 -12.59 -5.27
C GLY A 172 -8.81 -11.95 -4.80
N GLY A 173 -9.44 -11.12 -5.64
CA GLY A 173 -10.67 -10.40 -5.34
C GLY A 173 -10.78 -9.13 -6.17
N GLY A 174 -11.68 -8.23 -5.79
CA GLY A 174 -11.93 -6.98 -6.50
C GLY A 174 -11.35 -5.74 -5.81
N GLU A 175 -12.19 -4.73 -5.66
CA GLU A 175 -11.77 -3.43 -5.13
C GLU A 175 -11.39 -3.50 -3.65
N LEU A 176 -12.02 -4.40 -2.87
CA LEU A 176 -11.69 -4.57 -1.46
C LEU A 176 -10.23 -5.00 -1.26
N ILE A 177 -9.70 -5.92 -2.07
CA ILE A 177 -8.29 -6.34 -1.97
C ILE A 177 -7.35 -5.42 -2.75
N ASP A 178 -7.81 -4.68 -3.77
CA ASP A 178 -6.94 -3.75 -4.51
C ASP A 178 -6.75 -2.43 -3.75
N GLN A 179 -7.81 -1.77 -3.28
CA GLN A 179 -7.74 -0.46 -2.63
C GLN A 179 -7.97 -0.50 -1.12
N GLY A 180 -8.72 -1.49 -0.62
CA GLY A 180 -8.97 -1.68 0.81
C GLY A 180 -7.71 -1.75 1.67
N PRO A 181 -6.61 -2.39 1.21
CA PRO A 181 -5.36 -2.45 1.94
C PRO A 181 -4.84 -1.09 2.39
N HIS A 182 -4.97 -0.05 1.56
CA HIS A 182 -4.51 1.29 1.90
C HIS A 182 -5.31 1.92 3.05
N LEU A 183 -6.65 1.81 3.02
CA LEU A 183 -7.49 2.38 4.09
C LEU A 183 -7.38 1.58 5.39
N ILE A 184 -7.33 0.26 5.32
CA ILE A 184 -7.16 -0.61 6.49
C ILE A 184 -5.79 -0.35 7.13
N ASP A 185 -4.73 -0.30 6.32
CA ASP A 185 -3.37 -0.05 6.79
C ASP A 185 -3.24 1.33 7.47
N LEU A 186 -3.74 2.39 6.84
CA LEU A 186 -3.75 3.74 7.42
C LEU A 186 -4.52 3.78 8.74
N SER A 187 -5.70 3.13 8.79
CA SER A 187 -6.50 3.10 10.00
C SER A 187 -5.80 2.34 11.13
N ARG A 188 -5.12 1.22 10.81
CA ARG A 188 -4.28 0.49 11.76
C ARG A 188 -3.06 1.31 12.20
N TRP A 189 -2.46 2.05 11.30
CA TRP A 189 -1.33 2.92 11.61
C TRP A 189 -1.68 4.01 12.64
N PHE A 190 -2.92 4.52 12.61
CA PHE A 190 -3.40 5.50 13.58
C PHE A 190 -3.93 4.88 14.87
N PHE A 191 -4.66 3.77 14.80
CA PHE A 191 -5.43 3.20 15.92
C PHE A 191 -4.82 1.93 16.53
N GLY A 192 -3.94 1.24 15.80
CA GLY A 192 -3.52 -0.12 16.13
C GLY A 192 -4.46 -1.18 15.56
N ASP A 193 -4.30 -2.42 16.03
CA ASP A 193 -5.02 -3.57 15.48
C ASP A 193 -6.52 -3.55 15.80
N PHE A 194 -7.32 -4.02 14.84
CA PHE A 194 -8.77 -4.17 14.99
C PHE A 194 -9.11 -5.57 15.53
N GLN A 195 -10.14 -5.64 16.37
CA GLN A 195 -10.63 -6.87 16.98
C GLN A 195 -12.00 -7.28 16.43
N GLU A 196 -12.87 -6.32 16.14
CA GLU A 196 -14.17 -6.56 15.55
C GLU A 196 -14.15 -6.10 14.08
N VAL A 197 -14.56 -7.00 13.18
CA VAL A 197 -14.59 -6.76 11.74
C VAL A 197 -15.99 -7.09 11.22
N GLN A 198 -16.62 -6.12 10.58
CA GLN A 198 -17.89 -6.27 9.89
C GLN A 198 -17.81 -5.56 8.55
N GLY A 199 -18.41 -6.13 7.52
CA GLY A 199 -18.39 -5.50 6.21
C GLY A 199 -19.12 -6.25 5.14
N PHE A 200 -19.16 -5.64 3.96
CA PHE A 200 -19.74 -6.21 2.75
C PHE A 200 -18.83 -5.91 1.56
N ALA A 201 -18.48 -6.95 0.80
CA ALA A 201 -17.96 -6.83 -0.54
C ALA A 201 -19.13 -7.07 -1.51
N GLN A 202 -19.32 -6.20 -2.50
CA GLN A 202 -20.44 -6.26 -3.44
C GLN A 202 -20.04 -5.86 -4.84
N THR A 203 -20.68 -6.45 -5.84
CA THR A 203 -20.61 -6.01 -7.23
C THR A 203 -21.88 -5.22 -7.53
N CYS A 204 -21.76 -3.90 -7.65
CA CYS A 204 -22.91 -3.00 -7.82
C CYS A 204 -23.08 -2.51 -9.26
N TYR A 205 -22.00 -2.34 -10.00
CA TYR A 205 -22.00 -1.68 -11.30
C TYR A 205 -21.33 -2.49 -12.41
N TRP A 206 -20.09 -2.97 -12.17
CA TRP A 206 -19.32 -3.65 -13.20
C TRP A 206 -19.79 -5.10 -13.38
N ASP A 207 -19.85 -5.56 -14.64
CA ASP A 207 -20.17 -6.98 -14.96
C ASP A 207 -18.90 -7.84 -14.80
N MET A 208 -18.55 -8.14 -13.55
CA MET A 208 -17.36 -8.92 -13.20
C MET A 208 -17.63 -9.84 -12.01
N PRO A 209 -16.87 -10.95 -11.86
CA PRO A 209 -17.10 -11.95 -10.80
C PRO A 209 -16.54 -11.54 -9.43
N VAL A 210 -15.92 -10.35 -9.32
CA VAL A 210 -15.32 -9.81 -8.11
C VAL A 210 -16.03 -8.53 -7.67
N ASP A 211 -15.81 -8.10 -6.44
CA ASP A 211 -16.41 -6.89 -5.89
C ASP A 211 -15.90 -5.60 -6.56
N ASP A 212 -16.80 -4.65 -6.75
CA ASP A 212 -16.49 -3.28 -7.17
C ASP A 212 -16.66 -2.26 -6.05
N ASN A 213 -17.18 -2.70 -4.92
CA ASN A 213 -17.36 -1.92 -3.69
C ASN A 213 -17.09 -2.75 -2.44
N GLY A 214 -16.33 -2.18 -1.50
CA GLY A 214 -16.07 -2.75 -0.19
C GLY A 214 -16.43 -1.78 0.93
N PHE A 215 -17.37 -2.17 1.80
CA PHE A 215 -17.83 -1.42 2.96
C PHE A 215 -17.33 -2.09 4.24
N MET A 216 -16.67 -1.32 5.11
CA MET A 216 -16.01 -1.86 6.29
C MET A 216 -16.35 -1.06 7.54
N LEU A 217 -16.69 -1.76 8.61
CA LEU A 217 -16.84 -1.23 9.97
C LEU A 217 -15.93 -2.02 10.90
N LEU A 218 -14.85 -1.38 11.34
CA LEU A 218 -13.79 -2.01 12.12
C LEU A 218 -13.71 -1.38 13.50
N LYS A 219 -13.39 -2.18 14.54
CA LYS A 219 -13.31 -1.67 15.89
C LYS A 219 -12.12 -2.24 16.65
N THR A 220 -11.37 -1.37 17.35
CA THR A 220 -10.24 -1.77 18.18
C THR A 220 -10.69 -2.27 19.56
N PRO A 221 -9.79 -2.96 20.32
CA PRO A 221 -10.06 -3.29 21.71
C PRO A 221 -10.40 -2.08 22.61
N LYS A 222 -9.91 -0.89 22.23
CA LYS A 222 -10.21 0.38 22.92
C LYS A 222 -11.52 1.03 22.45
N LYS A 223 -12.33 0.32 21.64
CA LYS A 223 -13.61 0.79 21.07
C LYS A 223 -13.50 1.93 20.07
N GLN A 224 -12.31 2.25 19.57
CA GLN A 224 -12.15 3.17 18.45
C GLN A 224 -12.70 2.50 17.19
N THR A 225 -13.44 3.26 16.38
CA THR A 225 -14.18 2.72 15.23
C THR A 225 -13.67 3.32 13.93
N ALA A 226 -13.43 2.50 12.90
CA ALA A 226 -13.17 2.95 11.54
C ALA A 226 -14.32 2.53 10.62
N PHE A 227 -14.91 3.50 9.92
CA PHE A 227 -15.88 3.31 8.85
C PHE A 227 -15.22 3.63 7.52
N LEU A 228 -15.00 2.60 6.69
CA LEU A 228 -14.20 2.68 5.47
C LEU A 228 -15.01 2.22 4.26
N HIS A 229 -14.82 2.88 3.13
CA HIS A 229 -15.43 2.50 1.87
C HIS A 229 -14.41 2.60 0.73
N VAL A 230 -14.28 1.52 -0.05
CA VAL A 230 -13.49 1.49 -1.28
C VAL A 230 -14.37 1.16 -2.47
N SER A 231 -14.10 1.77 -3.63
CA SER A 231 -14.98 1.66 -4.79
C SER A 231 -14.26 1.92 -6.10
N CYS A 232 -14.55 1.11 -7.13
CA CYS A 232 -14.23 1.44 -8.52
C CYS A 232 -15.48 1.89 -9.32
N SER A 233 -16.50 2.39 -8.62
CA SER A 233 -17.71 3.00 -9.19
C SER A 233 -17.98 4.44 -8.71
N GLU A 234 -16.95 5.16 -8.24
CA GLU A 234 -17.03 6.55 -7.71
C GLU A 234 -17.22 7.61 -8.82
N TRP A 235 -17.19 7.25 -10.12
CA TRP A 235 -17.28 8.13 -11.28
C TRP A 235 -16.17 9.19 -11.36
N LYS A 236 -15.43 9.42 -10.30
CA LYS A 236 -14.29 10.33 -10.19
C LYS A 236 -13.31 9.79 -9.14
N ASN A 237 -12.02 9.97 -9.37
CA ASN A 237 -11.03 9.62 -8.37
C ASN A 237 -11.25 10.41 -7.09
N LEU A 238 -11.31 9.71 -5.98
CA LEU A 238 -11.60 10.25 -4.65
C LEU A 238 -10.67 9.65 -3.61
N PHE A 239 -10.10 10.49 -2.78
CA PHE A 239 -9.55 10.12 -1.47
C PHE A 239 -10.04 11.12 -0.44
N SER A 240 -10.59 10.61 0.66
CA SER A 240 -11.05 11.41 1.79
C SER A 240 -10.88 10.60 3.06
N MET A 241 -10.27 11.21 4.09
CA MET A 241 -10.13 10.59 5.41
C MET A 241 -10.33 11.65 6.50
N GLU A 242 -11.23 11.38 7.42
CA GLU A 242 -11.47 12.19 8.60
C GLU A 242 -11.05 11.42 9.84
N ILE A 243 -10.21 12.02 10.69
CA ILE A 243 -9.74 11.42 11.94
C ILE A 243 -10.23 12.30 13.10
N TYR A 244 -11.00 11.71 14.00
CA TYR A 244 -11.61 12.42 15.11
C TYR A 244 -10.96 12.05 16.44
N GLY A 245 -10.52 13.04 17.16
CA GLY A 245 -10.09 12.96 18.55
C GLY A 245 -11.01 13.79 19.47
N ARG A 246 -10.77 13.73 20.77
CA ARG A 246 -11.56 14.49 21.78
C ARG A 246 -11.38 16.00 21.65
N ASP A 247 -10.17 16.43 21.25
CA ASP A 247 -9.77 17.84 21.26
C ASP A 247 -9.65 18.43 19.84
N GLY A 248 -9.97 17.63 18.82
CA GLY A 248 -9.94 18.10 17.45
C GLY A 248 -10.23 17.04 16.40
N LYS A 249 -10.27 17.48 15.15
CA LYS A 249 -10.52 16.66 13.97
C LYS A 249 -9.51 17.00 12.89
N LEU A 250 -9.05 15.98 12.16
CA LEU A 250 -8.34 16.16 10.89
C LEU A 250 -9.26 15.77 9.73
N ASP A 251 -9.21 16.55 8.66
CA ASP A 251 -9.90 16.28 7.40
C ASP A 251 -8.87 16.29 6.28
N LEU A 252 -8.65 15.10 5.68
CA LEU A 252 -7.68 14.88 4.62
C LEU A 252 -8.40 14.63 3.30
N SER A 253 -7.91 15.23 2.23
CA SER A 253 -8.45 15.01 0.88
C SER A 253 -7.35 15.08 -0.18
N GLY A 254 -7.57 14.33 -1.27
CA GLY A 254 -6.63 14.27 -2.38
C GLY A 254 -5.34 13.49 -2.06
N LEU A 255 -4.71 12.97 -3.10
CA LEU A 255 -3.41 12.28 -3.08
C LEU A 255 -2.52 12.74 -4.23
N GLY A 256 -2.77 13.94 -4.74
CA GLY A 256 -2.10 14.42 -5.94
C GLY A 256 -2.66 13.85 -7.25
N GLY A 257 -2.19 14.35 -8.38
CA GLY A 257 -2.60 13.90 -9.70
C GLY A 257 -4.12 13.94 -9.91
N SER A 258 -4.67 12.82 -10.38
CA SER A 258 -6.11 12.68 -10.65
C SER A 258 -6.99 12.64 -9.40
N TYR A 259 -6.42 12.44 -8.22
CA TYR A 259 -7.15 12.49 -6.94
C TYR A 259 -7.29 13.92 -6.39
N GLY A 260 -6.73 14.92 -7.05
CA GLY A 260 -6.75 16.31 -6.64
C GLY A 260 -5.60 16.70 -5.72
N ILE A 261 -5.49 18.00 -5.44
CA ILE A 261 -4.44 18.54 -4.55
C ILE A 261 -4.55 17.88 -3.18
N GLU A 262 -3.42 17.38 -2.69
CA GLU A 262 -3.31 16.80 -1.38
C GLU A 262 -3.44 17.89 -0.31
N LYS A 263 -4.40 17.71 0.60
CA LYS A 263 -4.75 18.71 1.63
C LYS A 263 -5.05 18.04 2.95
N ILE A 264 -4.68 18.70 4.05
CA ILE A 264 -5.13 18.38 5.41
C ILE A 264 -5.62 19.65 6.08
N THR A 265 -6.78 19.57 6.74
CA THR A 265 -7.33 20.63 7.59
C THR A 265 -7.46 20.11 9.01
N TRP A 266 -6.88 20.85 9.96
CA TRP A 266 -7.02 20.59 11.39
C TRP A 266 -8.04 21.56 11.98
N TYR A 267 -9.04 21.00 12.63
CA TYR A 267 -10.06 21.70 13.42
C TYR A 267 -9.76 21.46 14.89
N LYS A 268 -9.21 22.47 15.57
CA LYS A 268 -8.92 22.43 17.01
C LYS A 268 -10.17 22.86 17.77
N MET A 269 -10.71 21.99 18.62
CA MET A 269 -11.87 22.32 19.43
C MET A 269 -11.46 23.23 20.59
N LEU A 270 -12.32 24.22 20.85
CA LEU A 270 -12.12 25.13 21.98
C LEU A 270 -12.95 24.66 23.18
N PRO A 271 -12.48 24.88 24.43
CA PRO A 271 -13.22 24.50 25.63
C PRO A 271 -14.64 25.06 25.69
N GLU A 272 -14.87 26.22 25.06
CA GLU A 272 -16.15 26.91 24.97
C GLU A 272 -17.13 26.26 24.00
N MET A 273 -16.68 25.25 23.25
CA MET A 273 -17.47 24.56 22.23
C MET A 273 -17.99 25.49 21.11
N GLY A 274 -17.29 26.57 20.85
CA GLY A 274 -17.57 27.50 19.74
C GLY A 274 -17.08 26.95 18.38
N PRO A 275 -17.04 27.80 17.33
CA PRO A 275 -16.38 27.43 16.07
C PRO A 275 -14.93 27.02 16.33
N PRO A 276 -14.44 25.91 15.76
CA PRO A 276 -13.07 25.47 16.00
C PRO A 276 -12.06 26.42 15.35
N GLU A 277 -10.89 26.54 15.96
CA GLU A 277 -9.73 27.09 15.26
C GLU A 277 -9.39 26.19 14.08
N THR A 278 -9.17 26.78 12.91
CA THR A 278 -8.98 26.02 11.67
C THR A 278 -7.63 26.34 11.03
N THR A 279 -6.81 25.32 10.81
CA THR A 279 -5.54 25.42 10.08
C THR A 279 -5.53 24.43 8.93
N SER A 280 -5.13 24.89 7.74
CA SER A 280 -5.06 24.04 6.55
C SER A 280 -3.66 24.06 5.94
N TRP A 281 -3.22 22.90 5.45
CA TRP A 281 -2.01 22.73 4.64
C TRP A 281 -2.38 22.12 3.31
N GLU A 282 -1.86 22.68 2.23
CA GLU A 282 -2.05 22.18 0.88
C GLU A 282 -0.69 21.85 0.26
N TYR A 283 -0.64 20.75 -0.47
CA TYR A 283 0.57 20.24 -1.10
C TYR A 283 0.36 20.09 -2.61
N PRO A 284 0.47 21.20 -3.38
CA PRO A 284 0.22 21.21 -4.82
C PRO A 284 1.34 20.56 -5.65
N MET A 285 2.45 20.19 -5.02
CA MET A 285 3.58 19.54 -5.69
C MET A 285 3.26 18.06 -6.02
N GLY A 286 4.07 17.47 -6.90
CA GLY A 286 3.93 16.06 -7.28
C GLY A 286 4.06 15.10 -6.10
N ASP A 287 3.51 13.90 -6.29
CA ASP A 287 3.59 12.80 -5.32
C ASP A 287 5.05 12.32 -5.17
N ASP A 288 5.59 12.44 -3.96
CA ASP A 288 6.91 11.96 -3.56
C ASP A 288 6.85 10.74 -2.63
N SER A 289 5.65 10.22 -2.33
CA SER A 289 5.45 9.13 -1.37
C SER A 289 6.33 7.91 -1.66
N TRP A 290 6.46 7.53 -2.92
CA TRP A 290 7.29 6.42 -3.39
C TRP A 290 8.77 6.61 -3.10
N ALA A 291 9.27 7.84 -3.30
CA ALA A 291 10.67 8.18 -3.06
C ALA A 291 10.99 8.25 -1.56
N VAL A 292 10.06 8.78 -0.77
CA VAL A 292 10.19 8.83 0.70
C VAL A 292 10.14 7.42 1.29
N GLU A 293 9.22 6.59 0.82
CA GLU A 293 9.07 5.20 1.26
C GLU A 293 10.35 4.38 1.04
N ILE A 294 10.88 4.38 -0.18
CA ILE A 294 12.08 3.60 -0.47
C ILE A 294 13.32 4.15 0.25
N ALA A 295 13.41 5.46 0.43
CA ALA A 295 14.49 6.08 1.18
C ALA A 295 14.48 5.65 2.66
N GLU A 296 13.31 5.54 3.28
CA GLU A 296 13.17 5.00 4.64
C GLU A 296 13.57 3.52 4.69
N PHE A 297 13.18 2.74 3.69
CA PHE A 297 13.56 1.34 3.62
C PHE A 297 15.09 1.15 3.48
N TYR A 298 15.80 2.01 2.74
CA TYR A 298 17.27 2.00 2.73
C TYR A 298 17.84 2.26 4.12
N ASP A 299 17.26 3.20 4.87
CA ASP A 299 17.69 3.48 6.23
C ASP A 299 17.40 2.29 7.17
N ASP A 300 16.28 1.58 7.00
CA ASP A 300 15.95 0.36 7.77
C ASP A 300 16.98 -0.75 7.54
N ILE A 301 17.44 -0.91 6.29
CA ILE A 301 18.49 -1.88 5.96
C ILE A 301 19.84 -1.46 6.57
N LEU A 302 20.24 -0.20 6.37
CA LEU A 302 21.55 0.32 6.82
C LEU A 302 21.70 0.36 8.34
N LEU A 303 20.59 0.62 9.05
CA LEU A 303 20.55 0.73 10.52
C LEU A 303 20.11 -0.57 11.18
N ASP A 304 19.93 -1.63 10.40
CA ASP A 304 19.43 -2.94 10.87
C ASP A 304 18.13 -2.86 11.67
N ARG A 305 17.23 -1.94 11.29
CA ARG A 305 15.91 -1.79 11.90
C ARG A 305 14.90 -2.75 11.26
N SER A 306 13.82 -3.05 11.98
CA SER A 306 12.65 -3.66 11.38
C SER A 306 12.00 -2.66 10.41
N PRO A 307 11.54 -3.10 9.21
CA PRO A 307 10.83 -2.21 8.31
C PRO A 307 9.62 -1.57 8.98
N THR A 308 9.44 -0.26 8.77
CA THR A 308 8.30 0.51 9.31
C THR A 308 6.97 -0.03 8.81
N VAL A 309 6.97 -0.55 7.57
CA VAL A 309 5.84 -1.27 6.96
C VAL A 309 6.28 -2.70 6.67
N SER A 310 5.72 -3.65 7.39
CA SER A 310 6.22 -5.03 7.42
C SER A 310 5.22 -6.04 6.87
N LEU A 311 5.69 -7.27 6.67
CA LEU A 311 4.81 -8.42 6.35
C LEU A 311 3.73 -8.65 7.42
N LYS A 312 3.97 -8.25 8.69
CA LYS A 312 2.97 -8.33 9.75
C LYS A 312 1.79 -7.37 9.48
N ASP A 313 2.09 -6.18 8.95
CA ASP A 313 1.04 -5.23 8.58
C ASP A 313 0.20 -5.77 7.42
N ALA A 314 0.84 -6.33 6.39
CA ALA A 314 0.14 -6.95 5.26
C ALA A 314 -0.72 -8.14 5.73
N HIS A 315 -0.21 -8.99 6.60
CA HIS A 315 -0.96 -10.13 7.15
C HIS A 315 -2.23 -9.68 7.85
N ALA A 316 -2.12 -8.71 8.77
CA ALA A 316 -3.29 -8.20 9.50
C ALA A 316 -4.31 -7.50 8.57
N VAL A 317 -3.85 -6.87 7.49
CA VAL A 317 -4.74 -6.30 6.46
C VAL A 317 -5.48 -7.41 5.71
N LEU A 318 -4.78 -8.48 5.30
CA LEU A 318 -5.38 -9.61 4.59
C LEU A 318 -6.38 -10.38 5.48
N GLU A 319 -6.11 -10.57 6.78
CA GLU A 319 -7.06 -11.18 7.72
C GLU A 319 -8.41 -10.43 7.76
N ILE A 320 -8.36 -9.09 7.74
CA ILE A 320 -9.57 -8.26 7.72
C ILE A 320 -10.32 -8.44 6.40
N ILE A 321 -9.60 -8.44 5.27
CA ILE A 321 -10.18 -8.61 3.94
C ILE A 321 -10.82 -9.99 3.79
N GLU A 322 -10.12 -11.06 4.19
CA GLU A 322 -10.65 -12.42 4.17
C GLU A 322 -11.93 -12.56 5.02
N THR A 323 -11.93 -11.94 6.21
CA THR A 323 -13.11 -11.94 7.09
C THR A 323 -14.31 -11.30 6.39
N ILE A 324 -14.13 -10.19 5.68
CA ILE A 324 -15.21 -9.51 4.97
C ILE A 324 -15.67 -10.31 3.75
N TYR A 325 -14.75 -10.92 3.01
CA TYR A 325 -15.08 -11.81 1.89
C TYR A 325 -15.92 -13.00 2.36
N GLN A 326 -15.54 -13.65 3.47
CA GLN A 326 -16.32 -14.74 4.07
C GLN A 326 -17.72 -14.28 4.49
N GLN A 327 -17.85 -13.10 5.13
CA GLN A 327 -19.14 -12.52 5.51
C GLN A 327 -20.02 -12.20 4.29
N SER A 328 -19.41 -11.89 3.16
CA SER A 328 -20.09 -11.50 1.91
C SER A 328 -20.38 -12.68 0.97
N GLY A 329 -19.96 -13.90 1.34
CA GLY A 329 -20.15 -15.10 0.50
C GLY A 329 -19.21 -15.18 -0.70
N TYR A 330 -18.15 -14.40 -0.73
CA TYR A 330 -17.05 -14.55 -1.69
C TYR A 330 -16.11 -15.65 -1.15
N ASP A 331 -16.19 -16.84 -1.75
CA ASP A 331 -15.28 -17.95 -1.41
C ASP A 331 -14.08 -17.92 -2.37
N HIS A 332 -12.97 -17.35 -1.90
CA HIS A 332 -11.68 -17.35 -2.62
C HIS A 332 -10.71 -18.40 -2.04
N SER A 333 -11.20 -19.38 -1.30
CA SER A 333 -10.41 -20.44 -0.64
C SER A 333 -9.97 -21.59 -1.56
N SER A 334 -10.07 -21.43 -2.87
CA SER A 334 -9.62 -22.43 -3.85
C SER A 334 -8.21 -22.19 -4.37
#